data_edb4b2b1344656ae8bf884594a023ba0
#
_entry.id   edb4b2b1344656ae8bf884594a023ba0
#
_cell.length_a   1.000
_cell.length_b   1.000
_cell.length_c   1.000
_cell.angle_alpha   90.00
_cell.angle_beta   90.00
_cell.angle_gamma   90.00
#
_symmetry.space_group_name_H-M   'P 1'
#
loop_
_entity.id
_entity.type
_entity.pdbx_description
1 polymer ?
#
loop_
_entity_poly.entity_id
_entity_poly.type
_entity_poly.pdbx_seq_one_letter_code
_entity_poly.pdbx_strand_id
1 'polypeptide(L)'
;KSSAASDVYKRQIGEKERASYQAYFDAGADRYLLRHETADEAHYKKLHPAEMSYQNRMRCLRDLKEIGYQTGCGFMVGSPYQTVDTLWEDLQFIRRLKPQMVGIGPFIPQKDTPFGTETAGTMEMTLRLLSIIRLIHPHVLLPATTALGTIHPKGRELGILAGANVVMPNLSPVAVREKYKLYAVSYTHLRAHETR
;
A
#
# COMPACT_ATOMS: atom_id res chain seq x y z
N LYS A 1 14.82 -22.05 -2.90
CA LYS A 1 14.44 -22.07 -1.45
C LYS A 1 14.46 -20.68 -0.79
N SER A 2 15.03 -19.62 -1.38
CA SER A 2 15.14 -18.31 -0.73
C SER A 2 13.94 -17.39 -0.99
N SER A 3 13.20 -17.56 -2.08
CA SER A 3 11.99 -16.73 -2.35
C SER A 3 10.82 -17.07 -1.44
N ALA A 4 10.75 -18.29 -0.94
CA ALA A 4 9.72 -18.70 -0.01
C ALA A 4 9.91 -18.13 1.40
N ALA A 5 11.14 -17.80 1.81
CA ALA A 5 11.40 -17.31 3.16
C ALA A 5 10.88 -15.89 3.42
N SER A 6 10.90 -15.01 2.41
CA SER A 6 10.33 -13.65 2.56
C SER A 6 8.80 -13.66 2.57
N ASP A 7 8.16 -14.64 1.94
CA ASP A 7 6.70 -14.81 1.93
C ASP A 7 6.16 -15.43 3.21
N VAL A 8 6.98 -16.14 3.97
CA VAL A 8 6.57 -16.73 5.26
C VAL A 8 6.21 -15.66 6.29
N TYR A 9 6.89 -14.52 6.25
CA TYR A 9 6.73 -13.45 7.25
C TYR A 9 5.70 -12.39 6.87
N LYS A 10 5.34 -12.24 5.58
CA LYS A 10 4.41 -11.21 5.11
C LYS A 10 3.33 -11.79 4.20
N ARG A 11 2.07 -11.66 4.59
CA ARG A 11 0.92 -12.10 3.80
C ARG A 11 0.14 -10.92 3.24
N GLN A 12 -0.25 -11.03 1.95
CA GLN A 12 -1.06 -10.05 1.22
C GLN A 12 -2.12 -10.78 0.40
N ILE A 13 -2.93 -11.59 1.07
CA ILE A 13 -3.91 -12.47 0.44
C ILE A 13 -5.36 -12.00 0.65
N GLY A 14 -5.53 -10.73 0.96
CA GLY A 14 -6.84 -10.09 1.11
C GLY A 14 -7.55 -10.42 2.40
N GLU A 15 -8.87 -10.22 2.39
CA GLU A 15 -9.74 -10.45 3.53
C GLU A 15 -9.95 -11.94 3.79
N LYS A 16 -9.92 -12.33 5.07
CA LYS A 16 -10.14 -13.70 5.54
C LYS A 16 -10.96 -13.69 6.83
N GLU A 17 -11.45 -14.88 7.20
CA GLU A 17 -12.02 -15.06 8.51
C GLU A 17 -10.93 -15.09 9.59
N ARG A 18 -11.28 -14.69 10.81
CA ARG A 18 -10.36 -14.62 11.96
C ARG A 18 -9.63 -15.96 12.19
N ALA A 19 -10.32 -17.09 12.06
CA ALA A 19 -9.73 -18.40 12.19
C ALA A 19 -8.60 -18.67 11.19
N SER A 20 -8.76 -18.20 9.95
CA SER A 20 -7.71 -18.31 8.93
C SER A 20 -6.50 -17.45 9.28
N TYR A 21 -6.70 -16.22 9.76
CA TYR A 21 -5.61 -15.39 10.24
C TYR A 21 -4.87 -16.03 11.40
N GLN A 22 -5.60 -16.61 12.37
CA GLN A 22 -4.98 -17.31 13.48
C GLN A 22 -4.14 -18.50 13.01
N ALA A 23 -4.67 -19.33 12.12
CA ALA A 23 -3.94 -20.47 11.58
C ALA A 23 -2.65 -20.06 10.82
N TYR A 24 -2.68 -18.96 10.07
CA TYR A 24 -1.47 -18.45 9.42
C TYR A 24 -0.45 -17.89 10.43
N PHE A 25 -0.92 -17.24 11.48
CA PHE A 25 -0.06 -16.73 12.55
C PHE A 25 0.63 -17.87 13.29
N ASP A 26 -0.13 -18.92 13.66
CA ASP A 26 0.39 -20.12 14.32
C ASP A 26 1.38 -20.88 13.42
N ALA A 27 1.22 -20.80 12.11
CA ALA A 27 2.16 -21.33 11.12
C ALA A 27 3.40 -20.44 10.89
N GLY A 28 3.58 -19.34 11.65
CA GLY A 28 4.75 -18.48 11.62
C GLY A 28 4.64 -17.24 10.71
N ALA A 29 3.46 -16.91 10.21
CA ALA A 29 3.25 -15.64 9.49
C ALA A 29 3.05 -14.51 10.49
N ASP A 30 4.05 -13.68 10.71
CA ASP A 30 4.06 -12.61 11.71
C ASP A 30 3.71 -11.21 11.15
N ARG A 31 3.65 -11.04 9.83
CA ARG A 31 3.35 -9.77 9.15
C ARG A 31 2.20 -9.92 8.18
N TYR A 32 1.29 -8.95 8.22
CA TYR A 32 0.16 -8.93 7.29
C TYR A 32 -0.11 -7.50 6.81
N LEU A 33 -0.11 -7.28 5.51
CA LEU A 33 -0.50 -6.02 4.91
C LEU A 33 -1.91 -6.15 4.31
N LEU A 34 -2.85 -5.41 4.87
CA LEU A 34 -4.20 -5.23 4.33
C LEU A 34 -4.49 -3.73 4.23
N ARG A 35 -4.51 -3.21 3.02
CA ARG A 35 -4.83 -1.79 2.81
C ARG A 35 -6.29 -1.54 3.17
N HIS A 36 -6.55 -0.50 3.97
CA HIS A 36 -7.92 -0.10 4.29
C HIS A 36 -8.61 0.62 3.11
N GLU A 37 -7.83 1.12 2.15
CA GLU A 37 -8.16 1.85 0.94
C GLU A 37 -8.76 3.23 1.21
N THR A 38 -9.67 3.36 2.15
CA THR A 38 -10.15 4.60 2.76
C THR A 38 -10.81 4.30 4.10
N ALA A 39 -10.74 5.21 5.04
CA ALA A 39 -11.41 5.13 6.34
C ALA A 39 -12.83 5.75 6.31
N ASP A 40 -13.23 6.36 5.21
CA ASP A 40 -14.57 6.87 4.98
C ASP A 40 -15.43 5.81 4.29
N GLU A 41 -16.53 5.39 4.93
CA GLU A 41 -17.42 4.34 4.41
C GLU A 41 -18.12 4.74 3.11
N ALA A 42 -18.51 6.02 2.97
CA ALA A 42 -19.20 6.50 1.77
C ALA A 42 -18.23 6.53 0.57
N HIS A 43 -16.98 6.90 0.81
CA HIS A 43 -15.92 6.85 -0.19
C HIS A 43 -15.58 5.40 -0.54
N TYR A 44 -15.50 4.49 0.45
CA TYR A 44 -15.25 3.07 0.22
C TYR A 44 -16.27 2.45 -0.73
N LYS A 45 -17.55 2.73 -0.52
CA LYS A 45 -18.66 2.24 -1.37
C LYS A 45 -18.59 2.74 -2.82
N LYS A 46 -17.99 3.92 -3.05
CA LYS A 46 -17.77 4.44 -4.41
C LYS A 46 -16.57 3.78 -5.11
N LEU A 47 -15.58 3.33 -4.35
CA LEU A 47 -14.36 2.73 -4.88
C LEU A 47 -14.47 1.23 -5.15
N HIS A 48 -15.39 0.54 -4.46
CA HIS A 48 -15.44 -0.91 -4.48
C HIS A 48 -16.79 -1.44 -4.95
N PRO A 49 -16.83 -2.65 -5.54
CA PRO A 49 -18.07 -3.34 -5.85
C PRO A 49 -18.96 -3.52 -4.62
N ALA A 50 -20.28 -3.62 -4.84
CA ALA A 50 -21.26 -3.70 -3.76
C ALA A 50 -21.09 -4.91 -2.83
N GLU A 51 -20.45 -5.97 -3.32
CA GLU A 51 -20.14 -7.19 -2.57
C GLU A 51 -19.03 -7.01 -1.54
N MET A 52 -18.22 -5.94 -1.67
CA MET A 52 -17.14 -5.64 -0.74
C MET A 52 -17.64 -4.76 0.40
N SER A 53 -17.52 -5.27 1.62
CA SER A 53 -17.99 -4.58 2.82
C SER A 53 -16.88 -3.78 3.50
N TYR A 54 -17.11 -2.50 3.72
CA TYR A 54 -16.28 -1.64 4.54
C TYR A 54 -16.10 -2.20 5.96
N GLN A 55 -17.21 -2.61 6.58
CA GLN A 55 -17.22 -3.16 7.93
C GLN A 55 -16.37 -4.42 8.02
N ASN A 56 -16.44 -5.29 7.00
CA ASN A 56 -15.60 -6.49 6.94
C ASN A 56 -14.10 -6.14 6.80
N ARG A 57 -13.77 -5.14 5.97
CA ARG A 57 -12.39 -4.64 5.85
C ARG A 57 -11.85 -4.16 7.19
N MET A 58 -12.63 -3.37 7.91
CA MET A 58 -12.25 -2.84 9.23
C MET A 58 -12.20 -3.95 10.30
N ARG A 59 -13.09 -4.94 10.25
CA ARG A 59 -13.03 -6.15 11.09
C ARG A 59 -11.72 -6.89 10.89
N CYS A 60 -11.37 -7.16 9.63
CA CYS A 60 -10.13 -7.86 9.30
C CYS A 60 -8.89 -7.17 9.87
N LEU A 61 -8.81 -5.84 9.77
CA LEU A 61 -7.69 -5.09 10.33
C LEU A 61 -7.62 -5.16 11.86
N ARG A 62 -8.78 -5.14 12.54
CA ARG A 62 -8.84 -5.36 14.00
C ARG A 62 -8.40 -6.77 14.37
N ASP A 63 -8.94 -7.79 13.69
CA ASP A 63 -8.57 -9.19 13.91
C ASP A 63 -7.05 -9.41 13.80
N LEU A 64 -6.44 -8.89 12.73
CA LEU A 64 -5.00 -8.96 12.54
C LEU A 64 -4.22 -8.32 13.69
N LYS A 65 -4.68 -7.17 14.15
CA LYS A 65 -4.04 -6.45 15.26
C LYS A 65 -4.17 -7.21 16.59
N GLU A 66 -5.37 -7.75 16.88
CA GLU A 66 -5.67 -8.49 18.11
C GLU A 66 -4.95 -9.85 18.16
N ILE A 67 -4.76 -10.52 17.03
CA ILE A 67 -3.98 -11.77 16.94
C ILE A 67 -2.49 -11.51 17.23
N GLY A 68 -2.00 -10.29 16.97
CA GLY A 68 -0.61 -9.93 17.26
C GLY A 68 0.25 -9.75 16.01
N TYR A 69 -0.34 -9.70 14.82
CA TYR A 69 0.42 -9.41 13.60
C TYR A 69 1.09 -8.03 13.64
N GLN A 70 2.27 -7.93 13.04
CA GLN A 70 2.79 -6.67 12.55
C GLN A 70 1.90 -6.20 11.39
N THR A 71 0.85 -5.48 11.76
CA THR A 71 -0.22 -5.11 10.82
C THR A 71 0.19 -3.93 9.97
N GLY A 72 0.03 -4.07 8.67
CA GLY A 72 0.16 -2.99 7.70
C GLY A 72 -1.20 -2.54 7.17
N CYS A 73 -1.34 -1.25 6.93
CA CYS A 73 -2.50 -0.66 6.27
C CYS A 73 -2.09 0.30 5.16
N GLY A 74 -3.02 1.03 4.57
CA GLY A 74 -2.71 2.04 3.55
C GLY A 74 -3.88 2.37 2.65
N PHE A 75 -3.68 3.35 1.78
CA PHE A 75 -4.66 3.86 0.83
C PHE A 75 -3.99 4.38 -0.45
N MET A 76 -4.78 4.67 -1.48
CA MET A 76 -4.31 5.34 -2.70
C MET A 76 -4.46 6.85 -2.56
N VAL A 77 -3.45 7.59 -2.99
CA VAL A 77 -3.48 9.05 -3.00
C VAL A 77 -4.03 9.56 -4.32
N GLY A 78 -5.04 10.41 -4.26
CA GLY A 78 -5.72 10.91 -5.46
C GLY A 78 -6.61 9.85 -6.11
N SER A 79 -7.15 8.91 -5.35
CA SER A 79 -8.18 7.99 -5.83
C SER A 79 -9.47 8.76 -6.20
N PRO A 80 -10.29 8.24 -7.11
CA PRO A 80 -11.55 8.89 -7.46
C PRO A 80 -12.38 9.25 -6.23
N TYR A 81 -13.03 10.41 -6.25
CA TYR A 81 -13.87 10.95 -5.15
C TYR A 81 -13.14 11.25 -3.83
N GLN A 82 -11.81 11.14 -3.78
CA GLN A 82 -11.04 11.48 -2.58
C GLN A 82 -11.09 13.00 -2.32
N THR A 83 -11.31 13.38 -1.07
CA THR A 83 -11.34 14.76 -0.60
C THR A 83 -10.35 14.96 0.54
N VAL A 84 -10.18 16.21 0.98
CA VAL A 84 -9.38 16.51 2.17
C VAL A 84 -9.98 15.86 3.42
N ASP A 85 -11.30 15.81 3.52
CA ASP A 85 -11.98 15.18 4.67
C ASP A 85 -11.75 13.66 4.70
N THR A 86 -11.83 12.97 3.55
CA THR A 86 -11.53 11.54 3.49
C THR A 86 -10.07 11.25 3.81
N LEU A 87 -9.12 12.09 3.37
CA LEU A 87 -7.71 11.99 3.74
C LEU A 87 -7.49 12.22 5.24
N TRP A 88 -8.22 13.16 5.84
CA TRP A 88 -8.19 13.37 7.28
C TRP A 88 -8.65 12.13 8.05
N GLU A 89 -9.76 11.51 7.63
CA GLU A 89 -10.23 10.27 8.23
C GLU A 89 -9.21 9.13 8.09
N ASP A 90 -8.54 9.02 6.94
CA ASP A 90 -7.46 8.06 6.73
C ASP A 90 -6.30 8.28 7.71
N LEU A 91 -5.87 9.52 7.91
CA LEU A 91 -4.80 9.86 8.86
C LEU A 91 -5.22 9.60 10.31
N GLN A 92 -6.47 9.91 10.68
CA GLN A 92 -7.02 9.59 12.01
C GLN A 92 -7.11 8.07 12.23
N PHE A 93 -7.51 7.33 11.19
CA PHE A 93 -7.54 5.86 11.24
C PHE A 93 -6.14 5.28 11.49
N ILE A 94 -5.13 5.73 10.73
CA ILE A 94 -3.74 5.33 10.92
C ILE A 94 -3.27 5.63 12.34
N ARG A 95 -3.59 6.80 12.88
CA ARG A 95 -3.26 7.21 14.25
C ARG A 95 -3.88 6.29 15.30
N ARG A 96 -5.16 5.87 15.12
CA ARG A 96 -5.86 4.95 16.01
C ARG A 96 -5.36 3.51 15.89
N LEU A 97 -5.16 3.02 14.67
CA LEU A 97 -4.72 1.64 14.40
C LEU A 97 -3.29 1.39 14.87
N LYS A 98 -2.43 2.41 14.83
CA LYS A 98 -0.98 2.29 15.14
C LYS A 98 -0.34 1.13 14.37
N PRO A 99 -0.37 1.13 13.04
CA PRO A 99 0.16 0.04 12.24
C PRO A 99 1.68 0.01 12.27
N GLN A 100 2.27 -1.14 11.99
CA GLN A 100 3.72 -1.29 11.82
C GLN A 100 4.19 -0.90 10.42
N MET A 101 3.29 -0.90 9.43
CA MET A 101 3.57 -0.46 8.07
C MET A 101 2.40 0.36 7.52
N VAL A 102 2.70 1.42 6.77
CA VAL A 102 1.70 2.18 6.02
C VAL A 102 2.12 2.28 4.56
N GLY A 103 1.38 1.64 3.67
CA GLY A 103 1.62 1.67 2.24
C GLY A 103 0.72 2.65 1.53
N ILE A 104 1.24 3.84 1.19
CA ILE A 104 0.54 4.80 0.33
C ILE A 104 1.29 5.01 -0.97
N GLY A 105 0.57 5.38 -2.00
CA GLY A 105 1.13 5.74 -3.30
C GLY A 105 0.09 6.39 -4.18
N PRO A 106 0.49 7.08 -5.25
CA PRO A 106 -0.45 7.73 -6.14
C PRO A 106 -1.36 6.69 -6.80
N PHE A 107 -2.64 7.06 -6.96
CA PHE A 107 -3.55 6.33 -7.82
C PHE A 107 -3.06 6.41 -9.26
N ILE A 108 -3.02 5.28 -9.94
CA ILE A 108 -2.69 5.19 -11.37
C ILE A 108 -3.85 4.49 -12.07
N PRO A 109 -4.60 5.17 -12.95
CA PRO A 109 -5.72 4.59 -13.65
C PRO A 109 -5.26 3.42 -14.53
N GLN A 110 -6.04 2.36 -14.55
CA GLN A 110 -5.83 1.19 -15.40
C GLN A 110 -6.94 1.11 -16.45
N LYS A 111 -6.54 1.01 -17.71
CA LYS A 111 -7.42 1.08 -18.89
C LYS A 111 -8.63 0.14 -18.83
N ASP A 112 -8.44 -1.06 -18.25
CA ASP A 112 -9.46 -2.10 -18.23
C ASP A 112 -10.24 -2.13 -16.88
N THR A 113 -10.30 -1.00 -16.19
CA THR A 113 -11.02 -0.85 -14.92
C THR A 113 -12.07 0.25 -15.01
N PRO A 114 -13.09 0.24 -14.12
CA PRO A 114 -14.10 1.31 -14.08
C PRO A 114 -13.53 2.72 -13.95
N PHE A 115 -12.32 2.85 -13.38
CA PHE A 115 -11.61 4.12 -13.17
C PHE A 115 -10.50 4.38 -14.19
N GLY A 116 -10.52 3.70 -15.34
CA GLY A 116 -9.46 3.79 -16.35
C GLY A 116 -9.31 5.16 -17.00
N THR A 117 -10.34 6.01 -16.93
CA THR A 117 -10.35 7.37 -17.49
C THR A 117 -10.20 8.46 -16.42
N GLU A 118 -10.09 8.09 -15.14
CA GLU A 118 -9.95 9.02 -14.05
C GLU A 118 -8.55 9.67 -14.01
N THR A 119 -8.47 10.84 -13.38
CA THR A 119 -7.20 11.54 -13.19
C THR A 119 -6.29 10.78 -12.22
N ALA A 120 -5.03 10.62 -12.59
CA ALA A 120 -4.03 10.00 -11.72
C ALA A 120 -3.74 10.87 -10.49
N GLY A 121 -3.41 10.22 -9.38
CA GLY A 121 -2.90 10.89 -8.19
C GLY A 121 -1.54 11.55 -8.44
N THR A 122 -1.23 12.61 -7.69
CA THR A 122 -0.01 13.39 -7.89
C THR A 122 1.14 12.94 -7.00
N MET A 123 2.36 13.10 -7.52
CA MET A 123 3.57 12.91 -6.73
C MET A 123 3.61 13.86 -5.53
N GLU A 124 3.32 15.13 -5.76
CA GLU A 124 3.40 16.17 -4.72
C GLU A 124 2.52 15.85 -3.51
N MET A 125 1.25 15.52 -3.72
CA MET A 125 0.34 15.14 -2.64
C MET A 125 0.81 13.88 -1.93
N THR A 126 1.34 12.90 -2.67
CA THR A 126 1.88 11.67 -2.09
C THR A 126 3.08 11.95 -1.19
N LEU A 127 4.02 12.82 -1.62
CA LEU A 127 5.18 13.21 -0.82
C LEU A 127 4.76 13.96 0.46
N ARG A 128 3.80 14.87 0.36
CA ARG A 128 3.24 15.58 1.53
C ARG A 128 2.65 14.60 2.54
N LEU A 129 1.85 13.63 2.09
CA LEU A 129 1.25 12.62 2.95
C LEU A 129 2.28 11.67 3.56
N LEU A 130 3.35 11.31 2.83
CA LEU A 130 4.47 10.55 3.39
C LEU A 130 5.11 11.31 4.56
N SER A 131 5.37 12.62 4.39
CA SER A 131 5.92 13.46 5.46
C SER A 131 4.98 13.56 6.66
N ILE A 132 3.69 13.77 6.44
CA ILE A 132 2.70 13.84 7.51
C ILE A 132 2.63 12.51 8.28
N ILE A 133 2.57 11.38 7.58
CA ILE A 133 2.54 10.06 8.23
C ILE A 133 3.82 9.81 9.02
N ARG A 134 4.97 10.21 8.51
CA ARG A 134 6.25 10.12 9.24
C ARG A 134 6.22 10.92 10.54
N LEU A 135 5.64 12.11 10.53
CA LEU A 135 5.50 12.94 11.74
C LEU A 135 4.52 12.33 12.75
N ILE A 136 3.41 11.76 12.27
CA ILE A 136 2.40 11.09 13.13
C ILE A 136 2.96 9.79 13.73
N HIS A 137 3.71 9.02 12.94
CA HIS A 137 4.28 7.72 13.30
C HIS A 137 5.78 7.64 12.96
N PRO A 138 6.66 8.16 13.81
CA PRO A 138 8.10 8.24 13.53
C PRO A 138 8.78 6.89 13.21
N HIS A 139 8.29 5.79 13.74
CA HIS A 139 8.90 4.46 13.60
C HIS A 139 8.21 3.54 12.60
N VAL A 140 7.16 4.01 11.92
CA VAL A 140 6.42 3.17 10.97
C VAL A 140 7.27 2.80 9.76
N LEU A 141 7.11 1.59 9.25
CA LEU A 141 7.64 1.21 7.95
C LEU A 141 6.81 1.89 6.85
N LEU A 142 7.45 2.76 6.09
CA LEU A 142 6.79 3.62 5.10
C LEU A 142 7.48 3.46 3.74
N PRO A 143 6.90 2.71 2.81
CA PRO A 143 7.51 2.44 1.53
C PRO A 143 7.49 3.64 0.57
N ALA A 144 8.63 3.89 -0.10
CA ALA A 144 8.63 4.60 -1.37
C ALA A 144 8.16 3.61 -2.45
N THR A 145 6.87 3.68 -2.82
CA THR A 145 6.19 2.66 -3.60
C THR A 145 6.63 2.62 -5.07
N THR A 146 6.35 1.50 -5.73
CA THR A 146 6.53 1.35 -7.17
C THR A 146 5.73 2.39 -7.95
N ALA A 147 4.52 2.73 -7.49
CA ALA A 147 3.68 3.75 -8.11
C ALA A 147 4.36 5.13 -8.18
N LEU A 148 5.05 5.56 -7.11
CA LEU A 148 5.86 6.79 -7.14
C LEU A 148 6.95 6.75 -8.21
N GLY A 149 7.67 5.63 -8.34
CA GLY A 149 8.67 5.44 -9.37
C GLY A 149 8.10 5.33 -10.78
N THR A 150 6.82 4.99 -10.91
CA THR A 150 6.11 4.92 -12.20
C THR A 150 5.72 6.30 -12.69
N ILE A 151 5.23 7.19 -11.82
CA ILE A 151 4.78 8.54 -12.22
C ILE A 151 5.94 9.54 -12.36
N HIS A 152 7.10 9.26 -11.75
CA HIS A 152 8.25 10.16 -11.84
C HIS A 152 9.58 9.40 -11.69
N PRO A 153 10.60 9.65 -12.55
CA PRO A 153 11.88 8.93 -12.53
C PRO A 153 12.60 8.97 -11.18
N LYS A 154 12.53 10.10 -10.46
CA LYS A 154 13.10 10.29 -9.11
C LYS A 154 12.06 10.09 -7.99
N GLY A 155 10.88 9.52 -8.29
CA GLY A 155 9.78 9.43 -7.33
C GLY A 155 10.14 8.67 -6.06
N ARG A 156 10.92 7.61 -6.16
CA ARG A 156 11.37 6.84 -4.98
C ARG A 156 12.38 7.60 -4.13
N GLU A 157 13.34 8.27 -4.75
CA GLU A 157 14.34 9.09 -4.06
C GLU A 157 13.66 10.23 -3.30
N LEU A 158 12.76 10.93 -3.98
CA LEU A 158 11.94 11.99 -3.37
C LEU A 158 11.06 11.44 -2.25
N GLY A 159 10.51 10.21 -2.42
CA GLY A 159 9.77 9.54 -1.37
C GLY A 159 10.60 9.29 -0.11
N ILE A 160 11.86 8.86 -0.26
CA ILE A 160 12.79 8.69 0.87
C ILE A 160 13.06 10.04 1.55
N LEU A 161 13.33 11.09 0.78
CA LEU A 161 13.53 12.44 1.32
C LEU A 161 12.27 12.98 2.04
N ALA A 162 11.09 12.58 1.59
CA ALA A 162 9.81 12.92 2.22
C ALA A 162 9.46 12.06 3.45
N GLY A 163 10.35 11.13 3.87
CA GLY A 163 10.17 10.35 5.10
C GLY A 163 9.90 8.86 4.90
N ALA A 164 9.87 8.34 3.67
CA ALA A 164 9.85 6.89 3.45
C ALA A 164 11.18 6.26 3.93
N ASN A 165 11.11 5.02 4.42
CA ASN A 165 12.27 4.28 4.94
C ASN A 165 12.33 2.82 4.44
N VAL A 166 11.47 2.48 3.48
CA VAL A 166 11.44 1.16 2.84
C VAL A 166 11.47 1.33 1.33
N VAL A 167 12.32 0.55 0.66
CA VAL A 167 12.35 0.45 -0.80
C VAL A 167 12.13 -1.00 -1.18
N MET A 168 11.26 -1.22 -2.15
CA MET A 168 11.00 -2.55 -2.73
C MET A 168 11.55 -2.58 -4.17
N PRO A 169 12.79 -3.04 -4.38
CA PRO A 169 13.35 -3.18 -5.71
C PRO A 169 12.65 -4.30 -6.47
N ASN A 170 12.52 -4.14 -7.79
CA ASN A 170 12.06 -5.22 -8.65
C ASN A 170 13.25 -6.16 -8.95
N LEU A 171 13.25 -7.33 -8.34
CA LEU A 171 14.28 -8.35 -8.51
C LEU A 171 14.01 -9.32 -9.69
N SER A 172 12.91 -9.16 -10.41
CA SER A 172 12.61 -9.99 -11.57
C SER A 172 13.67 -9.78 -12.66
N PRO A 173 14.12 -10.83 -13.36
CA PRO A 173 15.00 -10.69 -14.52
C PRO A 173 14.43 -9.73 -15.56
N VAL A 174 15.29 -8.91 -16.17
CA VAL A 174 14.87 -7.85 -17.11
C VAL A 174 14.01 -8.41 -18.25
N ALA A 175 14.38 -9.57 -18.79
CA ALA A 175 13.67 -10.23 -19.90
C ALA A 175 12.23 -10.63 -19.60
N VAL A 176 11.86 -10.78 -18.32
CA VAL A 176 10.49 -11.15 -17.93
C VAL A 176 9.70 -10.00 -17.28
N ARG A 177 10.32 -8.84 -17.06
CA ARG A 177 9.66 -7.69 -16.42
C ARG A 177 8.45 -7.18 -17.21
N GLU A 178 8.49 -7.29 -18.55
CA GLU A 178 7.38 -6.88 -19.40
C GLU A 178 6.11 -7.72 -19.19
N LYS A 179 6.26 -8.98 -18.75
CA LYS A 179 5.14 -9.87 -18.43
C LYS A 179 4.44 -9.54 -17.12
N TYR A 180 5.07 -8.70 -16.27
CA TYR A 180 4.58 -8.29 -14.96
C TYR A 180 4.36 -6.77 -14.90
N LYS A 181 3.72 -6.19 -15.90
CA LYS A 181 3.34 -4.78 -15.90
C LYS A 181 2.24 -4.56 -14.87
N LEU A 182 2.62 -4.12 -13.68
CA LEU A 182 1.68 -3.74 -12.60
C LEU A 182 0.86 -2.50 -12.96
N TYR A 183 1.36 -1.66 -13.87
CA TYR A 183 0.73 -0.41 -14.32
C TYR A 183 0.87 -0.26 -15.82
N ALA A 184 -0.13 0.34 -16.48
CA ALA A 184 -0.14 0.56 -17.93
C ALA A 184 1.03 1.43 -18.42
N VAL A 185 1.58 2.27 -17.53
CA VAL A 185 2.75 3.13 -17.79
C VAL A 185 3.86 2.74 -16.83
N SER A 186 4.47 1.58 -17.04
CA SER A 186 5.65 1.20 -16.28
C SER A 186 6.90 1.59 -17.07
N TYR A 187 7.45 2.78 -16.80
CA TYR A 187 8.80 3.11 -17.27
C TYR A 187 9.81 2.22 -16.53
N THR A 188 10.35 1.26 -17.26
CA THR A 188 11.34 0.29 -16.78
C THR A 188 12.74 0.92 -16.67
N HIS A 189 12.88 2.10 -16.10
CA HIS A 189 14.18 2.70 -15.82
C HIS A 189 14.52 2.62 -14.33
N LEU A 190 14.81 1.39 -13.87
CA LEU A 190 15.72 1.22 -12.77
C LEU A 190 16.95 0.52 -13.31
N ARG A 191 17.96 1.28 -13.69
CA ARG A 191 19.32 0.80 -13.58
C ARG A 191 19.50 0.50 -12.09
N ALA A 192 19.66 -0.78 -11.78
CA ALA A 192 20.32 -1.14 -10.54
C ALA A 192 21.68 -0.43 -10.62
N HIS A 193 21.91 0.58 -9.79
CA HIS A 193 23.24 1.05 -9.55
C HIS A 193 23.95 -0.12 -8.89
N GLU A 194 24.82 -0.78 -9.65
CA GLU A 194 25.83 -1.66 -9.11
C GLU A 194 26.64 -0.79 -8.15
N THR A 195 26.43 -0.99 -6.86
CA THR A 195 27.40 -0.57 -5.86
C THR A 195 28.59 -1.49 -6.02
N ARG A 196 29.68 -0.95 -6.59
CA ARG A 196 31.00 -1.52 -6.45
C ARG A 196 31.46 -1.47 -5.01
#